data_394f2875edc0dadd5ddcf2e2d29a308c
#
_entry.id   394f2875edc0dadd5ddcf2e2d29a308c
#
_cell.length_a   1.000
_cell.length_b   1.000
_cell.length_c   1.000
_cell.angle_alpha   90.00
_cell.angle_beta   90.00
_cell.angle_gamma   90.00
#
_symmetry.space_group_name_H-M   'P 1'
#
loop_
_entity.id
_entity.type
_entity.pdbx_description
1 polymer ?
#
loop_
_entity_poly.entity_id
_entity_poly.type
_entity_poly.pdbx_seq_one_letter_code
_entity_poly.pdbx_strand_id
1 'polypeptide(L)'
;MSFGESHGSAVGGVIDGCPAGIALSADFIQGELNRRRPGQSEVSTPRKEEDTVEILSGIFEGKSTGMPIGFLVRNQNQNSKDYNHLKDLYRPSHADYTWEKKYGIRDYRGGGRSSAREHIARVVAGAVAKQVLAGYGISIRAYTSQVGPIAVTRPYQELPLERAEDNIVRCPDAGIAEEMIALIRQLRDEGDSVGGIVSCVIQGVPAGLCEPVFDRFQARLAHAMMSINATKGFEYGSGFAAASMQGSGHNDSFVMKGSEVHTATNRSGGQHPGRKPSRCRHRFLLPA
;
A
#
# COMPACT_ATOMS: atom_id res chain seq x y z
N MET A 1 0.77 15.72 4.80
CA MET A 1 0.71 15.64 6.30
C MET A 1 -0.54 14.89 6.70
N SER A 2 -0.51 14.04 7.76
CA SER A 2 -1.70 13.36 8.29
C SER A 2 -1.90 13.70 9.77
N PHE A 3 -3.14 13.64 10.26
CA PHE A 3 -3.52 13.95 11.64
C PHE A 3 -4.68 13.05 12.11
N GLY A 4 -5.00 13.15 13.41
CA GLY A 4 -6.07 12.40 14.08
C GLY A 4 -5.64 11.04 14.60
N GLU A 5 -6.39 10.49 15.53
CA GLU A 5 -6.15 9.22 16.22
C GLU A 5 -7.27 8.23 15.93
N SER A 6 -6.97 6.94 16.13
CA SER A 6 -7.92 5.85 15.81
C SER A 6 -9.21 5.91 16.63
N HIS A 7 -9.16 6.48 17.85
CA HIS A 7 -10.28 6.69 18.76
C HIS A 7 -10.52 8.17 19.06
N GLY A 8 -9.94 9.08 18.27
CA GLY A 8 -10.30 10.50 18.23
C GLY A 8 -11.58 10.75 17.42
N SER A 9 -11.92 12.00 17.19
CA SER A 9 -13.13 12.39 16.44
C SER A 9 -13.03 12.08 14.95
N ALA A 10 -11.83 12.16 14.37
CA ALA A 10 -11.57 11.95 12.95
C ALA A 10 -10.11 11.58 12.69
N VAL A 11 -9.86 11.05 11.50
CA VAL A 11 -8.54 10.94 10.87
C VAL A 11 -8.57 11.74 9.58
N GLY A 12 -7.52 12.48 9.29
CA GLY A 12 -7.48 13.30 8.09
C GLY A 12 -6.07 13.58 7.60
N GLY A 13 -5.99 14.45 6.61
CA GLY A 13 -4.70 14.85 6.05
C GLY A 13 -4.79 16.11 5.19
N VAL A 14 -3.62 16.60 4.85
CA VAL A 14 -3.41 17.66 3.86
C VAL A 14 -2.46 17.11 2.79
N ILE A 15 -2.89 17.21 1.54
CA ILE A 15 -2.10 16.89 0.35
C ILE A 15 -1.66 18.22 -0.24
N ASP A 16 -0.37 18.41 -0.37
CA ASP A 16 0.24 19.59 -0.97
C ASP A 16 0.94 19.22 -2.28
N GLY A 17 1.16 20.22 -3.16
CA GLY A 17 1.85 20.05 -4.43
C GLY A 17 1.05 19.33 -5.52
N CYS A 18 -0.28 19.18 -5.36
CA CYS A 18 -1.11 18.69 -6.46
C CYS A 18 -1.20 19.75 -7.57
N PRO A 19 -0.82 19.45 -8.82
CA PRO A 19 -0.93 20.42 -9.91
C PRO A 19 -2.37 20.93 -10.09
N ALA A 20 -2.52 22.19 -10.48
CA ALA A 20 -3.85 22.75 -10.77
C ALA A 20 -4.45 22.14 -12.04
N GLY A 21 -5.79 22.09 -12.11
CA GLY A 21 -6.53 21.67 -13.31
C GLY A 21 -6.64 20.15 -13.51
N ILE A 22 -6.16 19.34 -12.58
CA ILE A 22 -6.33 17.88 -12.64
C ILE A 22 -7.79 17.55 -12.30
N ALA A 23 -8.45 16.77 -13.16
CA ALA A 23 -9.77 16.22 -12.88
C ALA A 23 -9.68 15.24 -11.71
N LEU A 24 -10.40 15.50 -10.62
CA LEU A 24 -10.44 14.70 -9.42
C LEU A 24 -11.88 14.28 -9.09
N SER A 25 -12.13 12.98 -9.10
CA SER A 25 -13.41 12.41 -8.73
C SER A 25 -13.42 12.05 -7.24
N ALA A 26 -14.35 12.63 -6.50
CA ALA A 26 -14.59 12.26 -5.10
C ALA A 26 -15.08 10.80 -4.97
N ASP A 27 -15.89 10.34 -5.94
CA ASP A 27 -16.37 8.95 -5.98
C ASP A 27 -15.22 7.95 -6.17
N PHE A 28 -14.22 8.30 -6.97
CA PHE A 28 -13.01 7.47 -7.11
C PHE A 28 -12.25 7.40 -5.78
N ILE A 29 -12.09 8.53 -5.08
CA ILE A 29 -11.43 8.57 -3.77
C ILE A 29 -12.21 7.74 -2.76
N GLN A 30 -13.53 7.86 -2.73
CA GLN A 30 -14.40 7.05 -1.87
C GLN A 30 -14.31 5.56 -2.23
N GLY A 31 -14.25 5.22 -3.51
CA GLY A 31 -14.06 3.85 -3.98
C GLY A 31 -12.79 3.20 -3.45
N GLU A 32 -11.66 3.92 -3.46
CA GLU A 32 -10.40 3.44 -2.87
C GLU A 32 -10.50 3.28 -1.34
N LEU A 33 -11.21 4.17 -0.65
CA LEU A 33 -11.49 4.01 0.78
C LEU A 33 -12.39 2.80 1.07
N ASN A 34 -13.40 2.56 0.25
CA ASN A 34 -14.26 1.39 0.38
C ASN A 34 -13.48 0.08 0.27
N ARG A 35 -12.45 0.02 -0.56
CA ARG A 35 -11.52 -1.12 -0.63
C ARG A 35 -10.70 -1.32 0.63
N ARG A 36 -10.46 -0.25 1.42
CA ARG A 36 -9.67 -0.26 2.66
C ARG A 36 -10.50 -0.47 3.91
N ARG A 37 -11.76 -0.05 3.95
CA ARG A 37 -12.58 0.00 5.17
C ARG A 37 -12.56 -1.34 5.94
N PRO A 38 -12.65 -1.33 7.28
CA PRO A 38 -12.71 -2.54 8.08
C PRO A 38 -14.05 -3.27 7.91
N GLY A 39 -14.11 -4.56 8.27
CA GLY A 39 -15.35 -5.32 8.28
C GLY A 39 -15.87 -5.74 6.90
N GLN A 40 -15.00 -5.83 5.88
CA GLN A 40 -15.38 -6.22 4.52
C GLN A 40 -15.57 -7.73 4.34
N SER A 41 -14.99 -8.54 5.21
CA SER A 41 -15.03 -10.00 5.11
C SER A 41 -14.95 -10.64 6.50
N GLU A 42 -15.31 -11.90 6.56
CA GLU A 42 -15.21 -12.72 7.78
C GLU A 42 -13.77 -12.92 8.31
N VAL A 43 -12.77 -12.67 7.46
CA VAL A 43 -11.35 -12.73 7.83
C VAL A 43 -10.78 -11.39 8.26
N SER A 44 -11.62 -10.35 8.39
CA SER A 44 -11.24 -9.00 8.80
C SER A 44 -11.76 -8.66 10.21
N THR A 45 -11.33 -7.51 10.74
CA THR A 45 -11.80 -7.03 12.05
C THR A 45 -13.33 -6.86 12.10
N PRO A 46 -13.98 -7.11 13.26
CA PRO A 46 -15.42 -6.91 13.43
C PRO A 46 -15.85 -5.43 13.43
N ARG A 47 -14.91 -4.49 13.55
CA ARG A 47 -15.20 -3.04 13.48
C ARG A 47 -15.83 -2.70 12.13
N LYS A 48 -16.94 -1.97 12.14
CA LYS A 48 -17.61 -1.48 10.93
C LYS A 48 -17.54 0.05 10.90
N GLU A 49 -17.02 0.60 9.82
CA GLU A 49 -16.94 2.04 9.57
C GLU A 49 -17.30 2.27 8.11
N GLU A 50 -17.99 3.35 7.83
CA GLU A 50 -18.30 3.73 6.44
C GLU A 50 -17.11 4.38 5.76
N ASP A 51 -16.21 4.99 6.54
CA ASP A 51 -15.02 5.72 6.09
C ASP A 51 -15.34 6.76 5.01
N THR A 52 -16.45 7.49 5.18
CA THR A 52 -16.85 8.54 4.24
C THR A 52 -15.87 9.71 4.29
N VAL A 53 -15.30 10.07 3.14
CA VAL A 53 -14.35 11.18 3.03
C VAL A 53 -15.09 12.52 2.89
N GLU A 54 -14.69 13.50 3.68
CA GLU A 54 -15.07 14.91 3.54
C GLU A 54 -13.88 15.68 2.97
N ILE A 55 -14.02 16.22 1.75
CA ILE A 55 -13.01 17.11 1.15
C ILE A 55 -13.32 18.54 1.59
N LEU A 56 -12.34 19.21 2.18
CA LEU A 56 -12.51 20.52 2.82
C LEU A 56 -11.96 21.66 1.98
N SER A 57 -10.99 21.41 1.11
CA SER A 57 -10.32 22.44 0.29
C SER A 57 -9.58 21.82 -0.90
N GLY A 58 -9.10 22.67 -1.80
CA GLY A 58 -8.17 22.30 -2.88
C GLY A 58 -8.84 21.70 -4.12
N ILE A 59 -10.18 21.52 -4.12
CA ILE A 59 -10.96 21.06 -5.27
C ILE A 59 -12.11 22.04 -5.54
N PHE A 60 -12.28 22.44 -6.78
CA PHE A 60 -13.38 23.28 -7.26
C PHE A 60 -13.90 22.72 -8.59
N GLU A 61 -15.21 22.54 -8.70
CA GLU A 61 -15.88 21.99 -9.90
C GLU A 61 -15.20 20.69 -10.43
N GLY A 62 -14.83 19.80 -9.51
CA GLY A 62 -14.19 18.52 -9.85
C GLY A 62 -12.74 18.62 -10.33
N LYS A 63 -12.08 19.77 -10.15
CA LYS A 63 -10.68 19.98 -10.53
C LYS A 63 -9.85 20.46 -9.34
N SER A 64 -8.59 20.05 -9.30
CA SER A 64 -7.61 20.59 -8.34
C SER A 64 -7.35 22.08 -8.61
N THR A 65 -7.24 22.86 -7.55
CA THR A 65 -6.99 24.32 -7.64
C THR A 65 -5.50 24.67 -7.60
N GLY A 66 -4.62 23.68 -7.32
CA GLY A 66 -3.20 23.91 -7.04
C GLY A 66 -2.93 24.30 -5.58
N MET A 67 -3.99 24.51 -4.79
CA MET A 67 -3.88 24.75 -3.35
C MET A 67 -3.90 23.43 -2.57
N PRO A 68 -3.50 23.44 -1.29
CA PRO A 68 -3.54 22.24 -0.46
C PRO A 68 -4.95 21.62 -0.39
N ILE A 69 -5.01 20.30 -0.63
CA ILE A 69 -6.25 19.53 -0.51
C ILE A 69 -6.36 19.01 0.92
N GLY A 70 -7.25 19.63 1.69
CA GLY A 70 -7.60 19.20 3.03
C GLY A 70 -8.76 18.21 3.01
N PHE A 71 -8.67 17.16 3.82
CA PHE A 71 -9.73 16.17 3.95
C PHE A 71 -9.76 15.54 5.34
N LEU A 72 -10.90 14.99 5.70
CA LEU A 72 -11.06 14.17 6.90
C LEU A 72 -12.05 13.00 6.68
N VAL A 73 -11.96 12.01 7.57
CA VAL A 73 -12.91 10.90 7.72
C VAL A 73 -13.26 10.79 9.20
N ARG A 74 -14.55 10.89 9.52
CA ARG A 74 -15.02 10.81 10.91
C ARG A 74 -14.97 9.38 11.45
N ASN A 75 -14.60 9.26 12.72
CA ASN A 75 -14.71 7.99 13.44
C ASN A 75 -16.14 7.89 13.99
N GLN A 76 -16.88 6.85 13.60
CA GLN A 76 -18.27 6.66 13.99
C GLN A 76 -18.43 5.55 15.04
N ASN A 77 -17.65 4.49 14.93
CA ASN A 77 -17.80 3.28 15.75
C ASN A 77 -16.55 3.04 16.63
N GLN A 78 -16.21 4.04 17.45
CA GLN A 78 -15.11 3.94 18.41
C GLN A 78 -15.65 3.59 19.82
N ASN A 79 -15.14 2.52 20.43
CA ASN A 79 -15.43 2.18 21.80
C ASN A 79 -14.16 2.30 22.66
N SER A 80 -13.92 3.49 23.19
CA SER A 80 -12.71 3.77 23.98
C SER A 80 -12.67 3.02 25.31
N LYS A 81 -13.83 2.55 25.82
CA LYS A 81 -13.93 1.80 27.10
C LYS A 81 -13.25 0.44 27.02
N ASP A 82 -13.20 -0.18 25.84
CA ASP A 82 -12.59 -1.49 25.64
C ASP A 82 -11.07 -1.48 25.90
N TYR A 83 -10.44 -0.32 25.95
CA TYR A 83 -9.00 -0.17 26.13
C TYR A 83 -8.56 0.26 27.53
N ASN A 84 -9.47 0.48 28.48
CA ASN A 84 -9.13 0.98 29.81
C ASN A 84 -8.18 0.05 30.56
N HIS A 85 -8.29 -1.26 30.38
CA HIS A 85 -7.41 -2.27 31.01
C HIS A 85 -5.97 -2.22 30.43
N LEU A 86 -5.77 -1.57 29.28
CA LEU A 86 -4.45 -1.43 28.63
C LEU A 86 -3.72 -0.15 29.05
N LYS A 87 -4.32 0.68 29.90
CA LYS A 87 -3.72 1.96 30.29
C LYS A 87 -2.32 1.79 30.85
N ASP A 88 -2.14 0.80 31.73
CA ASP A 88 -0.89 0.55 32.44
C ASP A 88 -0.12 -0.67 31.89
N LEU A 89 -0.53 -1.20 30.71
CA LEU A 89 0.07 -2.36 30.09
C LEU A 89 0.60 -2.03 28.69
N TYR A 90 1.66 -2.72 28.28
CA TYR A 90 2.19 -2.63 26.91
C TYR A 90 1.85 -3.92 26.15
N ARG A 91 1.21 -3.78 25.01
CA ARG A 91 0.88 -4.90 24.15
C ARG A 91 2.15 -5.42 23.45
N PRO A 92 2.40 -6.73 23.42
CA PRO A 92 3.47 -7.32 22.62
C PRO A 92 3.38 -6.89 21.14
N SER A 93 4.51 -6.62 20.51
CA SER A 93 4.63 -6.21 19.10
C SER A 93 3.87 -4.93 18.72
N HIS A 94 3.36 -4.17 19.70
CA HIS A 94 2.73 -2.86 19.48
C HIS A 94 3.67 -1.71 19.87
N ALA A 95 3.44 -0.52 19.34
CA ALA A 95 4.29 0.64 19.59
C ALA A 95 4.05 1.34 20.95
N ASP A 96 3.25 0.78 21.84
CA ASP A 96 2.86 1.37 23.11
C ASP A 96 4.06 1.86 23.93
N TYR A 97 5.03 0.96 24.17
CA TYR A 97 6.22 1.25 24.96
C TYR A 97 7.10 2.32 24.32
N THR A 98 7.38 2.17 23.02
CA THR A 98 8.28 3.08 22.29
C THR A 98 7.73 4.48 22.18
N TRP A 99 6.42 4.64 22.02
CA TRP A 99 5.77 5.95 21.97
C TRP A 99 5.79 6.63 23.33
N GLU A 100 5.48 5.90 24.40
CA GLU A 100 5.53 6.45 25.76
C GLU A 100 6.95 6.86 26.14
N LYS A 101 7.97 6.06 25.79
CA LYS A 101 9.38 6.40 26.03
C LYS A 101 9.83 7.62 25.23
N LYS A 102 9.33 7.78 24.00
CA LYS A 102 9.71 8.90 23.12
C LYS A 102 9.03 10.21 23.49
N TYR A 103 7.73 10.17 23.82
CA TYR A 103 6.92 11.37 23.99
C TYR A 103 6.51 11.63 25.45
N GLY A 104 6.77 10.72 26.38
CA GLY A 104 6.36 10.83 27.79
C GLY A 104 4.88 10.59 28.03
N ILE A 105 4.09 10.46 26.97
CA ILE A 105 2.64 10.22 27.02
C ILE A 105 2.23 9.38 25.81
N ARG A 106 1.23 8.54 25.97
CA ARG A 106 0.58 7.80 24.86
C ARG A 106 -0.93 7.86 24.98
N ASP A 107 -1.61 7.84 23.86
CA ASP A 107 -3.04 7.52 23.81
C ASP A 107 -3.20 5.98 23.76
N TYR A 108 -3.57 5.39 24.89
CA TYR A 108 -3.76 3.94 25.01
C TYR A 108 -5.03 3.45 24.29
N ARG A 109 -5.93 4.35 23.91
CA ARG A 109 -7.21 4.03 23.26
C ARG A 109 -6.96 3.64 21.80
N GLY A 110 -6.98 2.33 21.53
CA GLY A 110 -6.80 1.78 20.19
C GLY A 110 -5.45 2.06 19.52
N GLY A 111 -4.44 2.54 20.30
CA GLY A 111 -3.09 2.80 19.82
C GLY A 111 -2.89 4.17 19.18
N GLY A 112 -3.87 5.08 19.22
CA GLY A 112 -3.72 6.45 18.75
C GLY A 112 -3.21 6.54 17.31
N ARG A 113 -2.10 7.27 17.11
CA ARG A 113 -1.42 7.43 15.81
C ARG A 113 -0.67 6.19 15.33
N SER A 114 -0.34 5.24 16.20
CA SER A 114 0.31 3.98 15.81
C SER A 114 -0.65 2.95 15.23
N SER A 115 -1.95 3.22 15.27
CA SER A 115 -2.98 2.36 14.70
C SER A 115 -2.96 2.37 13.17
N ALA A 116 -3.26 1.21 12.55
CA ALA A 116 -3.43 1.09 11.10
C ALA A 116 -4.58 1.96 10.54
N ARG A 117 -5.40 2.59 11.38
CA ARG A 117 -6.42 3.54 10.93
C ARG A 117 -5.82 4.79 10.28
N GLU A 118 -4.57 5.14 10.61
CA GLU A 118 -3.85 6.23 9.94
C GLU A 118 -3.68 6.01 8.43
N HIS A 119 -3.79 4.77 7.95
CA HIS A 119 -3.74 4.44 6.53
C HIS A 119 -4.88 5.07 5.71
N ILE A 120 -5.97 5.51 6.33
CA ILE A 120 -7.01 6.32 5.68
C ILE A 120 -6.38 7.51 4.94
N ALA A 121 -5.49 8.24 5.62
CA ALA A 121 -4.84 9.40 5.01
C ALA A 121 -3.95 9.01 3.81
N ARG A 122 -3.28 7.86 3.89
CA ARG A 122 -2.46 7.33 2.77
C ARG A 122 -3.33 6.92 1.59
N VAL A 123 -4.48 6.28 1.84
CA VAL A 123 -5.39 5.83 0.78
C VAL A 123 -6.00 7.02 0.06
N VAL A 124 -6.46 8.05 0.77
CA VAL A 124 -6.98 9.28 0.15
C VAL A 124 -5.90 9.97 -0.70
N ALA A 125 -4.70 10.16 -0.13
CA ALA A 125 -3.59 10.76 -0.87
C ALA A 125 -3.18 9.90 -2.08
N GLY A 126 -3.16 8.58 -1.93
CA GLY A 126 -2.91 7.63 -3.01
C GLY A 126 -3.98 7.67 -4.11
N ALA A 127 -5.25 7.84 -3.75
CA ALA A 127 -6.35 7.98 -4.71
C ALA A 127 -6.23 9.28 -5.54
N VAL A 128 -5.85 10.38 -4.90
CA VAL A 128 -5.53 11.63 -5.63
C VAL A 128 -4.33 11.41 -6.55
N ALA A 129 -3.24 10.83 -6.03
CA ALA A 129 -2.04 10.55 -6.81
C ALA A 129 -2.31 9.61 -8.01
N LYS A 130 -3.16 8.58 -7.86
CA LYS A 130 -3.56 7.70 -8.98
C LYS A 130 -4.23 8.48 -10.10
N GLN A 131 -5.10 9.44 -9.80
CA GLN A 131 -5.76 10.26 -10.81
C GLN A 131 -4.79 11.19 -11.53
N VAL A 132 -3.82 11.77 -10.80
CA VAL A 132 -2.72 12.53 -11.42
C VAL A 132 -1.89 11.63 -12.33
N LEU A 133 -1.47 10.47 -11.85
CA LEU A 133 -0.62 9.53 -12.58
C LEU A 133 -1.31 8.94 -13.82
N ALA A 134 -2.63 8.75 -13.78
CA ALA A 134 -3.40 8.29 -14.93
C ALA A 134 -3.29 9.26 -16.13
N GLY A 135 -3.22 10.58 -15.86
CA GLY A 135 -2.96 11.59 -16.89
C GLY A 135 -1.61 11.44 -17.58
N TYR A 136 -0.66 10.74 -16.97
CA TYR A 136 0.65 10.43 -17.55
C TYR A 136 0.75 8.99 -18.07
N GLY A 137 -0.35 8.25 -18.12
CA GLY A 137 -0.36 6.84 -18.54
C GLY A 137 0.30 5.88 -17.55
N ILE A 138 0.50 6.30 -16.29
CA ILE A 138 1.10 5.47 -15.25
C ILE A 138 0.00 4.74 -14.49
N SER A 139 0.14 3.41 -14.34
CA SER A 139 -0.77 2.59 -13.56
C SER A 139 -0.03 1.82 -12.47
N ILE A 140 -0.69 1.62 -11.34
CA ILE A 140 -0.18 0.90 -10.16
C ILE A 140 -1.22 -0.13 -9.75
N ARG A 141 -0.80 -1.41 -9.71
CA ARG A 141 -1.65 -2.52 -9.27
C ARG A 141 -0.92 -3.35 -8.23
N ALA A 142 -1.58 -3.62 -7.12
CA ALA A 142 -1.05 -4.49 -6.07
C ALA A 142 -1.97 -5.70 -5.89
N TYR A 143 -1.38 -6.83 -5.52
CA TYR A 143 -2.11 -8.08 -5.27
C TYR A 143 -1.36 -8.91 -4.24
N THR A 144 -2.09 -9.77 -3.53
CA THR A 144 -1.50 -10.76 -2.63
C THR A 144 -0.88 -11.87 -3.46
N SER A 145 0.43 -12.02 -3.34
CA SER A 145 1.19 -13.04 -4.06
C SER A 145 1.57 -14.23 -3.20
N GLN A 146 1.46 -14.13 -1.87
CA GLN A 146 1.73 -15.23 -0.96
C GLN A 146 1.00 -15.05 0.37
N VAL A 147 0.52 -16.15 0.94
CA VAL A 147 0.03 -16.25 2.33
C VAL A 147 0.63 -17.52 2.94
N GLY A 148 1.42 -17.36 4.01
CA GLY A 148 2.18 -18.46 4.58
C GLY A 148 3.04 -19.18 3.51
N PRO A 149 2.91 -20.51 3.39
CA PRO A 149 3.62 -21.29 2.37
C PRO A 149 2.96 -21.23 0.97
N ILE A 150 1.71 -20.76 0.86
CA ILE A 150 0.94 -20.76 -0.39
C ILE A 150 1.30 -19.53 -1.21
N ALA A 151 1.90 -19.72 -2.38
CA ALA A 151 2.40 -18.64 -3.22
C ALA A 151 1.96 -18.78 -4.68
N VAL A 152 1.70 -17.64 -5.32
CA VAL A 152 1.51 -17.56 -6.77
C VAL A 152 2.86 -17.76 -7.45
N THR A 153 3.01 -18.85 -8.20
CA THR A 153 4.24 -19.19 -8.92
C THR A 153 4.29 -18.67 -10.35
N ARG A 154 3.13 -18.38 -10.94
CA ARG A 154 3.01 -17.83 -12.30
C ARG A 154 3.62 -16.43 -12.38
N PRO A 155 4.33 -16.10 -13.48
CA PRO A 155 4.81 -14.75 -13.71
C PRO A 155 3.67 -13.73 -13.72
N TYR A 156 3.91 -12.55 -13.16
CA TYR A 156 2.87 -11.50 -13.07
C TYR A 156 2.35 -11.03 -14.43
N GLN A 157 3.13 -11.24 -15.51
CA GLN A 157 2.74 -10.91 -16.88
C GLN A 157 1.61 -11.81 -17.40
N GLU A 158 1.46 -12.99 -16.82
CA GLU A 158 0.44 -14.00 -17.18
C GLU A 158 -0.77 -13.95 -16.24
N LEU A 159 -0.74 -13.08 -15.22
CA LEU A 159 -1.81 -12.96 -14.26
C LEU A 159 -2.82 -11.88 -14.69
N PRO A 160 -4.13 -12.16 -14.58
CA PRO A 160 -5.18 -11.17 -14.79
C PRO A 160 -5.25 -10.22 -13.57
N LEU A 161 -4.30 -9.27 -13.46
CA LEU A 161 -4.15 -8.41 -12.28
C LEU A 161 -5.40 -7.56 -11.97
N GLU A 162 -6.25 -7.32 -12.95
CA GLU A 162 -7.55 -6.65 -12.79
C GLU A 162 -8.54 -7.48 -11.97
N ARG A 163 -8.35 -8.79 -11.92
CA ARG A 163 -9.18 -9.71 -11.15
C ARG A 163 -8.75 -9.91 -9.70
N ALA A 164 -7.72 -9.19 -9.27
CA ALA A 164 -7.26 -9.28 -7.88
C ALA A 164 -8.36 -8.95 -6.85
N GLU A 165 -9.32 -8.10 -7.22
CA GLU A 165 -10.43 -7.73 -6.35
C GLU A 165 -11.61 -8.72 -6.35
N ASP A 166 -11.57 -9.79 -7.18
CA ASP A 166 -12.68 -10.77 -7.29
C ASP A 166 -12.82 -11.64 -6.02
N ASN A 167 -11.82 -11.61 -5.12
CA ASN A 167 -11.83 -12.41 -3.90
C ASN A 167 -11.29 -11.64 -2.68
N ILE A 168 -11.58 -12.15 -1.49
CA ILE A 168 -11.30 -11.49 -0.21
C ILE A 168 -9.80 -11.39 0.13
N VAL A 169 -8.94 -12.23 -0.46
CA VAL A 169 -7.48 -12.17 -0.27
C VAL A 169 -6.79 -11.34 -1.35
N ARG A 170 -7.53 -10.83 -2.33
CA ARG A 170 -7.01 -10.01 -3.44
C ARG A 170 -5.88 -10.70 -4.22
N CYS A 171 -6.05 -11.96 -4.51
CA CYS A 171 -5.14 -12.75 -5.33
C CYS A 171 -5.72 -12.92 -6.75
N PRO A 172 -4.99 -12.59 -7.83
CA PRO A 172 -5.49 -12.68 -9.19
C PRO A 172 -5.59 -14.12 -9.73
N ASP A 173 -4.99 -15.10 -9.05
CA ASP A 173 -5.12 -16.53 -9.35
C ASP A 173 -6.21 -17.12 -8.47
N ALA A 174 -7.35 -17.50 -9.07
CA ALA A 174 -8.52 -17.95 -8.33
C ALA A 174 -8.27 -19.27 -7.55
N GLY A 175 -7.53 -20.22 -8.12
CA GLY A 175 -7.22 -21.48 -7.43
C GLY A 175 -6.34 -21.25 -6.22
N ILE A 176 -5.28 -20.47 -6.37
CA ILE A 176 -4.38 -20.10 -5.26
C ILE A 176 -5.12 -19.24 -4.22
N ALA A 177 -6.05 -18.39 -4.64
CA ALA A 177 -6.87 -17.59 -3.72
C ALA A 177 -7.72 -18.47 -2.79
N GLU A 178 -8.31 -19.54 -3.30
CA GLU A 178 -9.09 -20.51 -2.49
C GLU A 178 -8.21 -21.20 -1.46
N GLU A 179 -7.00 -21.64 -1.84
CA GLU A 179 -6.05 -22.24 -0.90
C GLU A 179 -5.63 -21.25 0.20
N MET A 180 -5.32 -20.00 -0.16
CA MET A 180 -4.99 -18.94 0.79
C MET A 180 -6.13 -18.68 1.78
N ILE A 181 -7.37 -18.62 1.30
CA ILE A 181 -8.58 -18.42 2.12
C ILE A 181 -8.76 -19.59 3.09
N ALA A 182 -8.58 -20.82 2.62
CA ALA A 182 -8.69 -22.02 3.45
C ALA A 182 -7.66 -22.02 4.58
N LEU A 183 -6.40 -21.68 4.29
CA LEU A 183 -5.35 -21.57 5.30
C LEU A 183 -5.66 -20.49 6.34
N ILE A 184 -6.12 -19.31 5.92
CA ILE A 184 -6.45 -18.22 6.85
C ILE A 184 -7.61 -18.64 7.78
N ARG A 185 -8.63 -19.31 7.24
CA ARG A 185 -9.75 -19.80 8.05
C ARG A 185 -9.31 -20.84 9.08
N GLN A 186 -8.48 -21.80 8.65
CA GLN A 186 -7.92 -22.80 9.55
C GLN A 186 -7.17 -22.15 10.72
N LEU A 187 -6.21 -21.27 10.43
CA LEU A 187 -5.41 -20.60 11.46
C LEU A 187 -6.24 -19.72 12.38
N ARG A 188 -7.25 -19.03 11.84
CA ARG A 188 -8.18 -18.27 12.68
C ARG A 188 -8.92 -19.16 13.67
N ASP A 189 -9.37 -20.33 13.23
CA ASP A 189 -10.09 -21.28 14.09
C ASP A 189 -9.17 -21.91 15.17
N GLU A 190 -7.85 -21.97 14.88
CA GLU A 190 -6.79 -22.31 15.81
C GLU A 190 -6.37 -21.13 16.74
N GLY A 191 -6.88 -19.93 16.51
CA GLY A 191 -6.52 -18.72 17.26
C GLY A 191 -5.14 -18.16 16.89
N ASP A 192 -4.64 -18.48 15.72
CA ASP A 192 -3.33 -18.06 15.20
C ASP A 192 -3.45 -17.20 13.94
N SER A 193 -2.32 -16.75 13.40
CA SER A 193 -2.22 -15.91 12.21
C SER A 193 -0.99 -16.28 11.37
N VAL A 194 -0.96 -15.80 10.13
CA VAL A 194 0.15 -16.05 9.20
C VAL A 194 0.49 -14.78 8.42
N GLY A 195 1.76 -14.59 8.12
CA GLY A 195 2.23 -13.50 7.28
C GLY A 195 2.00 -13.74 5.79
N GLY A 196 2.30 -12.72 4.99
CA GLY A 196 2.14 -12.81 3.55
C GLY A 196 3.01 -11.82 2.78
N ILE A 197 2.95 -11.92 1.45
CA ILE A 197 3.63 -11.02 0.53
C ILE A 197 2.61 -10.36 -0.37
N VAL A 198 2.67 -9.03 -0.44
CA VAL A 198 1.96 -8.24 -1.44
C VAL A 198 2.94 -7.86 -2.55
N SER A 199 2.59 -8.18 -3.78
CA SER A 199 3.33 -7.76 -4.98
C SER A 199 2.67 -6.54 -5.60
N CYS A 200 3.48 -5.59 -6.06
CA CYS A 200 3.02 -4.38 -6.74
C CYS A 200 3.66 -4.30 -8.13
N VAL A 201 2.85 -3.99 -9.13
CA VAL A 201 3.28 -3.77 -10.52
C VAL A 201 2.99 -2.33 -10.88
N ILE A 202 4.03 -1.60 -11.30
CA ILE A 202 3.94 -0.23 -11.78
C ILE A 202 4.26 -0.24 -13.27
N GLN A 203 3.40 0.38 -14.08
CA GLN A 203 3.54 0.43 -15.54
C GLN A 203 3.50 1.88 -16.02
N GLY A 204 4.11 2.15 -17.18
CA GLY A 204 4.07 3.45 -17.82
C GLY A 204 4.98 4.52 -17.20
N VAL A 205 5.85 4.16 -16.27
CA VAL A 205 6.77 5.11 -15.62
C VAL A 205 7.82 5.57 -16.64
N PRO A 206 8.01 6.87 -16.87
CA PRO A 206 9.07 7.36 -17.75
C PRO A 206 10.45 7.17 -17.12
N ALA A 207 11.47 7.05 -17.97
CA ALA A 207 12.85 7.08 -17.50
C ALA A 207 13.22 8.45 -16.96
N GLY A 208 14.20 8.50 -16.02
CA GLY A 208 14.75 9.74 -15.50
C GLY A 208 14.01 10.32 -14.27
N LEU A 209 13.11 9.54 -13.64
CA LEU A 209 12.51 9.95 -12.38
C LEU A 209 13.46 9.74 -11.19
N CYS A 210 13.28 10.59 -10.17
CA CYS A 210 14.06 10.59 -8.93
C CYS A 210 15.51 11.03 -9.10
N GLU A 211 16.23 11.23 -7.99
CA GLU A 211 17.56 11.83 -7.96
C GLU A 211 18.62 10.84 -7.45
N PRO A 212 19.83 10.81 -8.07
CA PRO A 212 20.96 10.16 -7.44
C PRO A 212 21.47 11.06 -6.29
N VAL A 213 22.11 10.55 -5.27
CA VAL A 213 22.49 9.16 -5.04
C VAL A 213 21.47 8.49 -4.10
N PHE A 214 20.94 9.25 -3.13
CA PHE A 214 20.11 8.73 -2.02
C PHE A 214 18.62 8.66 -2.37
N ASP A 215 18.15 9.51 -3.26
CA ASP A 215 16.71 9.61 -3.65
C ASP A 215 16.39 8.83 -4.94
N ARG A 216 17.09 7.71 -5.18
CA ARG A 216 16.76 6.82 -6.30
C ARG A 216 15.35 6.26 -6.16
N PHE A 217 14.73 5.92 -7.28
CA PHE A 217 13.34 5.45 -7.32
C PHE A 217 13.07 4.27 -6.37
N GLN A 218 13.93 3.23 -6.36
CA GLN A 218 13.81 2.11 -5.44
C GLN A 218 14.01 2.53 -3.97
N ALA A 219 14.87 3.50 -3.68
CA ALA A 219 15.07 3.99 -2.32
C ALA A 219 13.83 4.76 -1.82
N ARG A 220 13.23 5.59 -2.67
CA ARG A 220 11.98 6.30 -2.37
C ARG A 220 10.82 5.33 -2.19
N LEU A 221 10.70 4.30 -3.04
CA LEU A 221 9.70 3.25 -2.90
C LEU A 221 9.91 2.46 -1.61
N ALA A 222 11.13 2.03 -1.31
CA ALA A 222 11.45 1.32 -0.07
C ALA A 222 11.07 2.13 1.16
N HIS A 223 11.44 3.43 1.20
CA HIS A 223 11.06 4.33 2.28
C HIS A 223 9.54 4.42 2.45
N ALA A 224 8.80 4.59 1.34
CA ALA A 224 7.34 4.67 1.38
C ALA A 224 6.72 3.35 1.89
N MET A 225 7.17 2.20 1.38
CA MET A 225 6.63 0.89 1.73
C MET A 225 6.99 0.48 3.16
N MET A 226 8.23 0.69 3.59
CA MET A 226 8.65 0.39 4.97
C MET A 226 8.01 1.31 6.02
N SER A 227 7.40 2.41 5.60
CA SER A 227 6.60 3.27 6.47
C SER A 227 5.16 2.77 6.67
N ILE A 228 4.72 1.73 5.97
CA ILE A 228 3.43 1.06 6.19
C ILE A 228 3.56 0.20 7.45
N ASN A 229 2.58 0.30 8.34
CA ASN A 229 2.58 -0.47 9.59
C ASN A 229 2.69 -1.97 9.30
N ALA A 230 3.44 -2.65 10.14
CA ALA A 230 3.66 -4.09 10.08
C ALA A 230 4.47 -4.61 8.88
N THR A 231 4.92 -3.78 7.95
CA THR A 231 5.84 -4.20 6.88
C THR A 231 7.19 -4.60 7.46
N LYS A 232 7.72 -5.76 7.07
CA LYS A 232 8.99 -6.32 7.55
C LYS A 232 10.07 -6.40 6.48
N GLY A 233 9.72 -6.29 5.20
CA GLY A 233 10.68 -6.38 4.11
C GLY A 233 10.18 -5.71 2.84
N PHE A 234 11.12 -5.35 1.98
CA PHE A 234 10.88 -4.78 0.67
C PHE A 234 11.88 -5.37 -0.33
N GLU A 235 11.39 -5.79 -1.47
CA GLU A 235 12.20 -6.28 -2.60
C GLU A 235 11.75 -5.61 -3.90
N TYR A 236 12.67 -5.52 -4.86
CA TYR A 236 12.36 -5.10 -6.21
C TYR A 236 13.12 -5.96 -7.24
N GLY A 237 12.56 -6.12 -8.43
CA GLY A 237 13.13 -6.98 -9.47
C GLY A 237 13.25 -8.43 -9.00
N SER A 238 14.45 -8.97 -9.05
CA SER A 238 14.76 -10.32 -8.56
C SER A 238 14.82 -10.42 -7.02
N GLY A 239 14.92 -9.28 -6.32
CA GLY A 239 15.00 -9.25 -4.87
C GLY A 239 16.16 -10.08 -4.33
N PHE A 240 15.95 -10.76 -3.21
CA PHE A 240 16.96 -11.62 -2.58
C PHE A 240 17.33 -12.86 -3.43
N ALA A 241 16.49 -13.29 -4.37
CA ALA A 241 16.84 -14.36 -5.29
C ALA A 241 18.07 -14.04 -6.17
N ALA A 242 18.40 -12.74 -6.33
CA ALA A 242 19.61 -12.32 -7.04
C ALA A 242 20.90 -12.86 -6.41
N ALA A 243 20.91 -13.15 -5.10
CA ALA A 243 22.09 -13.66 -4.39
C ALA A 243 22.57 -15.04 -4.92
N SER A 244 21.65 -15.83 -5.50
CA SER A 244 21.93 -17.14 -6.09
C SER A 244 22.10 -17.12 -7.62
N MET A 245 22.03 -15.94 -8.24
CA MET A 245 22.11 -15.80 -9.70
C MET A 245 23.54 -15.44 -10.12
N GLN A 246 23.97 -16.01 -11.23
CA GLN A 246 25.21 -15.55 -11.90
C GLN A 246 24.98 -14.19 -12.56
N GLY A 247 25.99 -13.33 -12.57
CA GLY A 247 25.89 -11.97 -13.12
C GLY A 247 25.43 -11.91 -14.57
N SER A 248 25.93 -12.82 -15.42
CA SER A 248 25.48 -12.94 -16.83
C SER A 248 24.00 -13.29 -16.94
N GLY A 249 23.49 -14.11 -16.05
CA GLY A 249 22.08 -14.47 -15.96
C GLY A 249 21.21 -13.38 -15.32
N HIS A 250 21.77 -12.51 -14.49
CA HIS A 250 21.06 -11.44 -13.81
C HIS A 250 20.96 -10.15 -14.65
N ASN A 251 21.85 -9.96 -15.62
CA ASN A 251 21.86 -8.75 -16.45
C ASN A 251 20.56 -8.58 -17.25
N ASP A 252 19.99 -7.38 -17.19
CA ASP A 252 18.89 -6.95 -18.05
C ASP A 252 19.43 -6.37 -19.35
N SER A 253 19.69 -7.21 -20.34
CA SER A 253 20.20 -6.77 -21.65
C SER A 253 19.24 -5.80 -22.32
N PHE A 254 19.76 -4.72 -22.91
CA PHE A 254 18.96 -3.81 -23.71
C PHE A 254 18.54 -4.42 -25.04
N VAL A 255 17.29 -4.19 -25.42
CA VAL A 255 16.71 -4.61 -26.70
C VAL A 255 15.91 -3.46 -27.30
N MET A 256 15.89 -3.38 -28.62
CA MET A 256 15.03 -2.44 -29.34
C MET A 256 13.64 -3.06 -29.55
N LYS A 257 12.60 -2.31 -29.25
CA LYS A 257 11.21 -2.62 -29.62
C LYS A 257 10.64 -1.43 -30.41
N GLY A 258 10.62 -1.55 -31.72
CA GLY A 258 10.39 -0.41 -32.58
C GLY A 258 11.53 0.64 -32.45
N SER A 259 11.18 1.88 -32.17
CA SER A 259 12.12 2.98 -31.90
C SER A 259 12.50 3.13 -30.41
N GLU A 260 11.99 2.30 -29.54
CA GLU A 260 12.19 2.43 -28.10
C GLU A 260 13.17 1.39 -27.54
N VAL A 261 14.00 1.82 -26.58
CA VAL A 261 14.92 0.94 -25.84
C VAL A 261 14.15 0.28 -24.70
N HIS A 262 14.21 -1.04 -24.64
CA HIS A 262 13.64 -1.85 -23.56
C HIS A 262 14.70 -2.76 -22.97
N THR A 263 14.36 -3.55 -21.94
CA THR A 263 15.18 -4.70 -21.54
C THR A 263 14.50 -6.02 -21.89
N ALA A 264 15.32 -7.04 -22.12
CA ALA A 264 14.88 -8.40 -22.34
C ALA A 264 14.19 -8.99 -21.11
N THR A 265 14.69 -8.67 -19.93
CA THR A 265 14.18 -9.14 -18.62
C THR A 265 13.88 -7.96 -17.69
N ASN A 266 13.38 -8.21 -16.50
CA ASN A 266 13.07 -7.19 -15.48
C ASN A 266 13.70 -7.57 -14.12
N ARG A 267 14.91 -8.06 -14.12
CA ARG A 267 15.59 -8.54 -12.91
C ARG A 267 16.02 -7.40 -12.00
N SER A 268 16.39 -6.27 -12.56
CA SER A 268 16.66 -5.01 -11.82
C SER A 268 15.41 -4.19 -11.50
N GLY A 269 14.21 -4.75 -11.72
CA GLY A 269 12.95 -4.08 -11.38
C GLY A 269 12.66 -2.81 -12.17
N GLY A 270 13.19 -2.67 -13.39
CA GLY A 270 12.97 -1.50 -14.23
C GLY A 270 13.78 -0.25 -13.82
N GLN A 271 14.79 -0.40 -12.99
CA GLN A 271 15.53 0.71 -12.36
C GLN A 271 16.73 1.24 -13.18
N HIS A 272 16.93 0.79 -14.41
CA HIS A 272 18.07 1.23 -15.22
C HIS A 272 17.93 2.67 -15.71
N PRO A 273 19.00 3.50 -15.63
CA PRO A 273 19.02 4.82 -16.24
C PRO A 273 18.81 4.74 -17.76
N GLY A 274 17.97 5.63 -18.29
CA GLY A 274 17.75 5.74 -19.74
C GLY A 274 16.61 4.92 -20.31
N ARG A 275 15.65 4.48 -19.49
CA ARG A 275 14.52 3.63 -19.92
C ARG A 275 13.16 4.29 -19.75
N LYS A 276 12.25 3.98 -20.70
CA LYS A 276 10.84 3.88 -20.35
C LYS A 276 10.63 2.50 -19.73
N PRO A 277 10.41 2.39 -18.41
CA PRO A 277 10.22 1.09 -17.76
C PRO A 277 8.88 0.52 -18.21
N SER A 278 8.91 -0.62 -18.86
CA SER A 278 7.70 -1.28 -19.28
C SER A 278 6.90 -1.83 -18.09
N ARG A 279 7.56 -2.25 -17.01
CA ARG A 279 6.90 -2.79 -15.80
C ARG A 279 7.90 -2.90 -14.65
N CYS A 280 7.61 -2.26 -13.52
CA CYS A 280 8.35 -2.46 -12.27
C CYS A 280 7.58 -3.41 -11.36
N ARG A 281 8.25 -4.40 -10.76
CA ARG A 281 7.67 -5.28 -9.76
C ARG A 281 8.32 -5.02 -8.41
N HIS A 282 7.51 -4.85 -7.39
CA HIS A 282 7.92 -4.72 -6.00
C HIS A 282 7.15 -5.72 -5.15
N ARG A 283 7.82 -6.27 -4.15
CA ARG A 283 7.22 -7.19 -3.18
C ARG A 283 7.39 -6.64 -1.78
N PHE A 284 6.37 -6.80 -0.97
CA PHE A 284 6.37 -6.43 0.44
C PHE A 284 6.06 -7.66 1.27
N LEU A 285 6.86 -7.88 2.30
CA LEU A 285 6.61 -8.90 3.30
C LEU A 285 5.79 -8.28 4.42
N LEU A 286 4.62 -8.83 4.66
CA LEU A 286 3.78 -8.51 5.80
C LEU A 286 3.96 -9.59 6.88
N PRO A 287 4.04 -9.23 8.17
CA PRO A 287 4.08 -10.19 9.27
C PRO A 287 2.73 -10.86 9.47
N ALA A 288 2.76 -11.92 10.23
CA ALA A 288 1.59 -12.61 10.75
C ALA A 288 0.79 -11.74 11.73
#